data_994b9e42d05b50420f6f4ee2838c685a
#
_entry.id   994b9e42d05b50420f6f4ee2838c685a
#
_cell.length_a   1.000
_cell.length_b   1.000
_cell.length_c   1.000
_cell.angle_alpha   90.00
_cell.angle_beta   90.00
_cell.angle_gamma   90.00
#
_symmetry.space_group_name_H-M   'P 1'
#
loop_
_entity.id
_entity.type
_entity.pdbx_description
1 polymer ?
#
loop_
_entity_poly.entity_id
_entity_poly.type
_entity_poly.pdbx_seq_one_letter_code
_entity_poly.pdbx_strand_id
1 'polypeptide(L)'
;MLEKMDDFFNNRIDSYEEHQLNMIDSAKEFYPFTAKHLPMDKNVSILDLGCGTGLELGYYFELNPTARITGIDMAEALLSALKKKYVDKKLTILQGSYFDIPFGKNCYDAVVSVESLHHFTQKEKIPLYTKIFQSLLVNGYFLLTDYFALSDDQEAFFRQKLLRLKLEQGIRDNKLYHYDTPLTVEHEIQALQMAGFSKIDILGQWGATHTIKAQKL
;
A
#
# COMPACT_ATOMS: atom_id res chain seq x y z
N MET A 1 9.98 8.42 20.10
CA MET A 1 8.70 7.91 20.65
C MET A 1 7.89 7.39 19.47
N LEU A 2 7.20 6.24 19.63
CA LEU A 2 6.28 5.74 18.60
C LEU A 2 5.05 6.66 18.55
N GLU A 3 4.68 7.09 17.35
CA GLU A 3 3.44 7.85 17.09
C GLU A 3 2.40 6.88 16.53
N LYS A 4 1.10 7.13 16.77
CA LYS A 4 0.05 6.40 16.06
C LYS A 4 0.15 6.68 14.57
N MET A 5 -0.22 5.69 13.75
CA MET A 5 -0.08 5.76 12.30
C MET A 5 -0.79 6.96 11.68
N ASP A 6 -2.05 7.16 12.06
CA ASP A 6 -2.88 8.29 11.61
C ASP A 6 -2.34 9.64 12.08
N ASP A 7 -1.94 9.76 13.35
CA ASP A 7 -1.34 10.99 13.90
C ASP A 7 -0.02 11.33 13.18
N PHE A 8 0.83 10.33 12.92
CA PHE A 8 2.10 10.52 12.22
C PHE A 8 1.93 11.18 10.86
N PHE A 9 1.01 10.66 10.05
CA PHE A 9 0.78 11.17 8.70
C PHE A 9 -0.02 12.48 8.69
N ASN A 10 -1.03 12.63 9.57
CA ASN A 10 -1.77 13.89 9.70
C ASN A 10 -0.88 15.08 10.04
N ASN A 11 0.09 14.88 10.94
CA ASN A 11 1.00 15.93 11.39
C ASN A 11 2.04 16.33 10.34
N ARG A 12 2.20 15.57 9.26
CA ARG A 12 3.26 15.78 8.23
C ARG A 12 2.71 16.14 6.86
N ILE A 13 1.43 16.49 6.76
CA ILE A 13 0.77 16.78 5.48
C ILE A 13 1.52 17.84 4.65
N ASP A 14 2.02 18.90 5.27
CA ASP A 14 2.66 20.03 4.57
C ASP A 14 3.96 19.64 3.87
N SER A 15 4.67 18.62 4.35
CA SER A 15 5.93 18.13 3.78
C SER A 15 5.81 16.72 3.17
N TYR A 16 4.64 16.12 3.19
CA TYR A 16 4.44 14.71 2.83
C TYR A 16 4.88 14.40 1.40
N GLU A 17 4.34 15.09 0.40
CA GLU A 17 4.69 14.82 -1.01
C GLU A 17 6.16 15.15 -1.31
N GLU A 18 6.69 16.22 -0.72
CA GLU A 18 8.10 16.57 -0.86
C GLU A 18 9.00 15.46 -0.30
N HIS A 19 8.66 14.95 0.89
CA HIS A 19 9.38 13.85 1.52
C HIS A 19 9.31 12.60 0.65
N GLN A 20 8.11 12.17 0.24
CA GLN A 20 7.91 10.98 -0.59
C GLN A 20 8.70 11.04 -1.90
N LEU A 21 8.70 12.19 -2.59
CA LEU A 21 9.31 12.30 -3.91
C LEU A 21 10.81 12.60 -3.90
N ASN A 22 11.33 13.20 -2.82
CA ASN A 22 12.72 13.67 -2.79
C ASN A 22 13.60 12.94 -1.77
N MET A 23 13.00 12.29 -0.75
CA MET A 23 13.77 11.61 0.30
C MET A 23 13.69 10.08 0.21
N ILE A 24 12.69 9.54 -0.50
CA ILE A 24 12.63 8.09 -0.77
C ILE A 24 13.36 7.80 -2.07
N ASP A 25 14.34 6.90 -1.99
CA ASP A 25 15.15 6.51 -3.13
C ASP A 25 14.30 6.00 -4.29
N SER A 26 14.56 6.53 -5.48
CA SER A 26 13.89 6.16 -6.73
C SER A 26 12.37 6.37 -6.77
N ALA A 27 11.80 7.15 -5.85
CA ALA A 27 10.35 7.41 -5.83
C ALA A 27 9.84 8.00 -7.16
N LYS A 28 10.60 8.90 -7.76
CA LYS A 28 10.29 9.49 -9.08
C LYS A 28 10.31 8.48 -10.24
N GLU A 29 10.82 7.28 -10.00
CA GLU A 29 10.85 6.18 -10.96
C GLU A 29 9.73 5.18 -10.68
N PHE A 30 9.59 4.70 -9.45
CA PHE A 30 8.64 3.64 -9.14
C PHE A 30 7.18 4.13 -9.09
N TYR A 31 6.85 5.37 -8.71
CA TYR A 31 5.48 5.88 -8.78
C TYR A 31 4.92 5.86 -10.22
N PRO A 32 5.59 6.47 -11.22
CA PRO A 32 5.12 6.38 -12.61
C PRO A 32 5.22 4.96 -13.19
N PHE A 33 6.17 4.14 -12.74
CA PHE A 33 6.26 2.74 -13.14
C PHE A 33 5.03 1.95 -12.65
N THR A 34 4.66 2.09 -11.38
CA THR A 34 3.47 1.45 -10.81
C THR A 34 2.21 1.88 -11.58
N ALA A 35 2.04 3.18 -11.83
CA ALA A 35 0.92 3.71 -12.60
C ALA A 35 0.79 3.08 -13.99
N LYS A 36 1.90 2.86 -14.70
CA LYS A 36 1.92 2.23 -16.04
C LYS A 36 1.51 0.76 -16.03
N HIS A 37 1.58 0.09 -14.87
CA HIS A 37 1.21 -1.32 -14.73
C HIS A 37 -0.21 -1.53 -14.22
N LEU A 38 -0.97 -0.45 -13.98
CA LEU A 38 -2.41 -0.50 -13.71
C LEU A 38 -3.21 -0.73 -15.01
N PRO A 39 -4.45 -1.24 -14.93
CA PRO A 39 -5.26 -1.57 -16.11
C PRO A 39 -5.58 -0.32 -16.95
N MET A 40 -5.50 -0.43 -18.27
CA MET A 40 -5.71 0.69 -19.21
C MET A 40 -7.10 0.70 -19.87
N ASP A 41 -7.94 -0.31 -19.59
CA ASP A 41 -9.29 -0.35 -20.12
C ASP A 41 -10.14 0.79 -19.54
N LYS A 42 -11.14 1.24 -20.32
CA LYS A 42 -12.03 2.32 -19.87
C LYS A 42 -12.91 1.88 -18.69
N ASN A 43 -13.09 2.78 -17.74
CA ASN A 43 -13.97 2.59 -16.57
C ASN A 43 -13.58 1.42 -15.64
N VAL A 44 -12.35 0.98 -15.68
CA VAL A 44 -11.85 -0.02 -14.72
C VAL A 44 -12.05 0.43 -13.28
N SER A 45 -12.24 -0.52 -12.39
CA SER A 45 -12.41 -0.29 -10.95
C SER A 45 -11.13 -0.70 -10.22
N ILE A 46 -10.53 0.24 -9.52
CA ILE A 46 -9.28 0.01 -8.76
C ILE A 46 -9.51 0.34 -7.30
N LEU A 47 -9.00 -0.52 -6.43
CA LEU A 47 -8.89 -0.28 -4.99
C LEU A 47 -7.46 0.11 -4.67
N ASP A 48 -7.28 1.24 -3.99
CA ASP A 48 -5.99 1.78 -3.59
C ASP A 48 -5.87 1.77 -2.06
N LEU A 49 -4.91 1.02 -1.54
CA LEU A 49 -4.69 0.78 -0.12
C LEU A 49 -3.53 1.62 0.42
N GLY A 50 -3.83 2.52 1.35
CA GLY A 50 -2.90 3.53 1.81
C GLY A 50 -2.70 4.61 0.75
N CYS A 51 -3.80 5.07 0.15
CA CYS A 51 -3.77 5.97 -1.02
C CYS A 51 -3.17 7.35 -0.73
N GLY A 52 -3.00 7.75 0.52
CA GLY A 52 -2.39 9.02 0.91
C GLY A 52 -2.95 10.22 0.17
N THR A 53 -2.07 10.98 -0.49
CA THR A 53 -2.43 12.10 -1.38
C THR A 53 -2.56 11.67 -2.86
N GLY A 54 -2.42 10.37 -3.17
CA GLY A 54 -2.54 9.79 -4.53
C GLY A 54 -1.41 10.19 -5.46
N LEU A 55 -0.17 9.99 -5.03
CA LEU A 55 1.01 10.30 -5.85
C LEU A 55 1.02 9.46 -7.14
N GLU A 56 0.83 8.13 -7.03
CA GLU A 56 0.72 7.22 -8.17
C GLU A 56 -0.52 7.51 -9.02
N LEU A 57 -1.62 7.96 -8.39
CA LEU A 57 -2.86 8.31 -9.08
C LEU A 57 -2.68 9.51 -10.01
N GLY A 58 -1.77 10.44 -9.71
CA GLY A 58 -1.44 11.55 -10.59
C GLY A 58 -0.98 11.05 -11.95
N TYR A 59 0.03 10.18 -11.95
CA TYR A 59 0.54 9.55 -13.17
C TYR A 59 -0.50 8.67 -13.85
N TYR A 60 -1.30 7.95 -13.04
CA TYR A 60 -2.30 7.03 -13.60
C TYR A 60 -3.47 7.75 -14.27
N PHE A 61 -3.97 8.85 -13.72
CA PHE A 61 -5.04 9.63 -14.33
C PHE A 61 -4.64 10.34 -15.62
N GLU A 62 -3.33 10.57 -15.84
CA GLU A 62 -2.82 11.03 -17.14
C GLU A 62 -2.96 9.92 -18.20
N LEU A 63 -2.74 8.66 -17.81
CA LEU A 63 -2.83 7.49 -18.70
C LEU A 63 -4.27 6.99 -18.89
N ASN A 64 -5.05 6.96 -17.82
CA ASN A 64 -6.44 6.48 -17.82
C ASN A 64 -7.38 7.41 -17.04
N PRO A 65 -7.82 8.52 -17.64
CA PRO A 65 -8.70 9.50 -16.98
C PRO A 65 -10.10 8.97 -16.68
N THR A 66 -10.47 7.80 -17.18
CA THR A 66 -11.81 7.21 -17.02
C THR A 66 -11.91 6.22 -15.87
N ALA A 67 -10.79 5.85 -15.26
CA ALA A 67 -10.73 4.90 -14.17
C ALA A 67 -11.60 5.33 -12.97
N ARG A 68 -12.14 4.36 -12.26
CA ARG A 68 -12.87 4.53 -11.00
C ARG A 68 -11.99 4.04 -9.86
N ILE A 69 -11.61 4.93 -8.98
CA ILE A 69 -10.73 4.62 -7.87
C ILE A 69 -11.53 4.60 -6.56
N THR A 70 -11.32 3.57 -5.75
CA THR A 70 -11.71 3.56 -4.34
C THR A 70 -10.44 3.63 -3.53
N GLY A 71 -10.17 4.74 -2.87
CA GLY A 71 -8.99 4.94 -2.02
C GLY A 71 -9.34 4.73 -0.55
N ILE A 72 -8.47 4.03 0.17
CA ILE A 72 -8.58 3.82 1.62
C ILE A 72 -7.32 4.35 2.29
N ASP A 73 -7.49 5.21 3.29
CA ASP A 73 -6.40 5.68 4.14
C ASP A 73 -6.93 6.02 5.54
N MET A 74 -6.06 6.02 6.56
CA MET A 74 -6.40 6.40 7.92
C MET A 74 -6.25 7.89 8.16
N ALA A 75 -5.35 8.56 7.45
CA ALA A 75 -4.97 9.95 7.67
C ALA A 75 -5.95 10.91 6.98
N GLU A 76 -6.79 11.57 7.75
CA GLU A 76 -7.80 12.51 7.26
C GLU A 76 -7.21 13.67 6.47
N ALA A 77 -6.04 14.19 6.91
CA ALA A 77 -5.38 15.30 6.23
C ALA A 77 -4.92 14.90 4.82
N LEU A 78 -4.35 13.69 4.65
CA LEU A 78 -3.95 13.16 3.35
C LEU A 78 -5.17 12.98 2.43
N LEU A 79 -6.25 12.39 2.93
CA LEU A 79 -7.49 12.20 2.17
C LEU A 79 -8.14 13.53 1.77
N SER A 80 -8.03 14.55 2.61
CA SER A 80 -8.51 15.90 2.30
C SER A 80 -7.72 16.54 1.16
N ALA A 81 -6.40 16.34 1.14
CA ALA A 81 -5.55 16.77 0.03
C ALA A 81 -5.85 16.01 -1.26
N LEU A 82 -6.01 14.68 -1.18
CA LEU A 82 -6.40 13.82 -2.29
C LEU A 82 -7.71 14.29 -2.96
N LYS A 83 -8.75 14.59 -2.16
CA LYS A 83 -10.05 15.09 -2.64
C LYS A 83 -9.92 16.40 -3.40
N LYS A 84 -9.10 17.33 -2.88
CA LYS A 84 -8.89 18.64 -3.51
C LYS A 84 -8.10 18.51 -4.82
N LYS A 85 -7.13 17.59 -4.86
CA LYS A 85 -6.25 17.39 -6.02
C LYS A 85 -6.98 16.77 -7.21
N TYR A 86 -7.94 15.87 -6.96
CA TYR A 86 -8.61 15.08 -8.00
C TYR A 86 -10.14 15.29 -8.02
N VAL A 87 -10.59 16.53 -7.87
CA VAL A 87 -12.03 16.90 -7.81
C VAL A 87 -12.83 16.42 -9.02
N ASP A 88 -12.20 16.39 -10.21
CA ASP A 88 -12.84 16.00 -11.48
C ASP A 88 -12.74 14.48 -11.77
N LYS A 89 -12.15 13.70 -10.89
CA LYS A 89 -11.93 12.26 -11.09
C LYS A 89 -13.02 11.42 -10.40
N LYS A 90 -13.25 10.22 -10.92
CA LYS A 90 -14.17 9.25 -10.33
C LYS A 90 -13.51 8.59 -9.11
N LEU A 91 -13.50 9.29 -7.99
CA LEU A 91 -12.82 8.92 -6.79
C LEU A 91 -13.82 8.74 -5.63
N THR A 92 -13.84 7.55 -5.05
CA THR A 92 -14.51 7.23 -3.79
C THR A 92 -13.45 7.11 -2.70
N ILE A 93 -13.64 7.80 -1.58
CA ILE A 93 -12.67 7.81 -0.48
C ILE A 93 -13.31 7.25 0.76
N LEU A 94 -12.65 6.27 1.38
CA LEU A 94 -13.03 5.61 2.62
C LEU A 94 -11.96 5.89 3.66
N GLN A 95 -12.31 6.64 4.70
CA GLN A 95 -11.40 6.90 5.82
C GLN A 95 -11.43 5.74 6.81
N GLY A 96 -10.28 5.15 7.10
CA GLY A 96 -10.12 4.09 8.09
C GLY A 96 -9.02 3.10 7.72
N SER A 97 -8.90 2.07 8.55
CA SER A 97 -7.93 1.01 8.32
C SER A 97 -8.43 0.05 7.23
N TYR A 98 -7.57 -0.24 6.26
CA TYR A 98 -7.85 -1.26 5.26
C TYR A 98 -7.90 -2.69 5.85
N PHE A 99 -7.53 -2.89 7.11
CA PHE A 99 -7.80 -4.14 7.82
C PHE A 99 -9.27 -4.28 8.19
N ASP A 100 -9.94 -3.18 8.53
CA ASP A 100 -11.30 -3.16 9.05
C ASP A 100 -12.36 -2.92 7.96
N ILE A 101 -12.06 -2.05 6.98
CA ILE A 101 -13.00 -1.71 5.89
C ILE A 101 -13.21 -2.91 4.97
N PRO A 102 -14.45 -3.33 4.70
CA PRO A 102 -14.74 -4.41 3.76
C PRO A 102 -14.48 -3.97 2.32
N PHE A 103 -13.85 -4.83 1.50
CA PHE A 103 -13.57 -4.53 0.09
C PHE A 103 -14.65 -5.02 -0.88
N GLY A 104 -15.59 -5.87 -0.42
CA GLY A 104 -16.51 -6.58 -1.29
C GLY A 104 -15.88 -7.84 -1.91
N LYS A 105 -16.60 -8.44 -2.87
CA LYS A 105 -16.13 -9.65 -3.57
C LYS A 105 -16.26 -9.45 -5.07
N ASN A 106 -15.21 -9.79 -5.83
CA ASN A 106 -15.21 -9.69 -7.29
C ASN A 106 -15.66 -8.30 -7.80
N CYS A 107 -15.07 -7.23 -7.26
CA CYS A 107 -15.46 -5.84 -7.51
C CYS A 107 -14.40 -5.05 -8.28
N TYR A 108 -13.14 -5.47 -8.23
CA TYR A 108 -12.02 -4.68 -8.74
C TYR A 108 -11.24 -5.41 -9.83
N ASP A 109 -10.87 -4.66 -10.87
CA ASP A 109 -9.95 -5.11 -11.92
C ASP A 109 -8.51 -5.18 -11.41
N ALA A 110 -8.14 -4.25 -10.51
CA ALA A 110 -6.88 -4.29 -9.80
C ALA A 110 -7.01 -3.71 -8.38
N VAL A 111 -6.12 -4.16 -7.51
CA VAL A 111 -5.84 -3.52 -6.22
C VAL A 111 -4.40 -3.01 -6.29
N VAL A 112 -4.13 -1.84 -5.74
CA VAL A 112 -2.78 -1.26 -5.67
C VAL A 112 -2.45 -0.85 -4.25
N SER A 113 -1.18 -0.92 -3.89
CA SER A 113 -0.63 -0.31 -2.69
C SER A 113 0.80 0.14 -2.98
N VAL A 114 1.13 1.38 -2.61
CA VAL A 114 2.46 1.96 -2.80
C VAL A 114 2.96 2.51 -1.47
N GLU A 115 4.14 2.03 -1.02
CA GLU A 115 4.82 2.50 0.20
C GLU A 115 3.90 2.53 1.44
N SER A 116 3.10 1.45 1.67
CA SER A 116 2.12 1.42 2.76
C SER A 116 2.13 0.11 3.56
N LEU A 117 2.49 -1.03 2.98
CA LEU A 117 2.36 -2.32 3.64
C LEU A 117 3.63 -2.77 4.39
N HIS A 118 4.75 -2.10 4.24
CA HIS A 118 6.00 -2.39 4.97
C HIS A 118 5.90 -2.19 6.49
N HIS A 119 4.83 -1.63 6.99
CA HIS A 119 4.59 -1.48 8.43
C HIS A 119 4.05 -2.75 9.11
N PHE A 120 3.72 -3.80 8.37
CA PHE A 120 2.98 -4.96 8.88
C PHE A 120 3.73 -6.26 8.71
N THR A 121 3.57 -7.13 9.70
CA THR A 121 4.16 -8.47 9.71
C THR A 121 3.46 -9.41 8.73
N GLN A 122 4.12 -10.50 8.35
CA GLN A 122 3.54 -11.54 7.50
C GLN A 122 2.20 -12.07 8.04
N LYS A 123 2.10 -12.27 9.36
CA LYS A 123 0.88 -12.73 10.02
C LYS A 123 -0.30 -11.76 9.84
N GLU A 124 -0.06 -10.46 9.82
CA GLU A 124 -1.07 -9.42 9.60
C GLU A 124 -1.42 -9.31 8.13
N LYS A 125 -0.44 -9.44 7.23
CA LYS A 125 -0.63 -9.31 5.78
C LYS A 125 -1.44 -10.48 5.17
N ILE A 126 -1.28 -11.72 5.63
CA ILE A 126 -1.99 -12.88 5.06
C ILE A 126 -3.52 -12.70 5.04
N PRO A 127 -4.20 -12.34 6.15
CA PRO A 127 -5.64 -12.06 6.12
C PRO A 127 -6.02 -10.89 5.19
N LEU A 128 -5.18 -9.83 5.14
CA LEU A 128 -5.39 -8.69 4.25
C LEU A 128 -5.28 -9.14 2.79
N TYR A 129 -4.27 -9.91 2.42
CA TYR A 129 -4.09 -10.43 1.07
C TYR A 129 -5.20 -11.39 0.65
N THR A 130 -5.72 -12.19 1.59
CA THR A 130 -6.91 -13.02 1.35
C THR A 130 -8.13 -12.14 1.02
N LYS A 131 -8.31 -11.03 1.75
CA LYS A 131 -9.37 -10.06 1.48
C LYS A 131 -9.19 -9.37 0.12
N ILE A 132 -7.96 -9.01 -0.24
CA ILE A 132 -7.61 -8.47 -1.57
C ILE A 132 -7.96 -9.51 -2.65
N PHE A 133 -7.50 -10.75 -2.51
CA PHE A 133 -7.78 -11.84 -3.46
C PHE A 133 -9.28 -12.03 -3.68
N GLN A 134 -10.08 -12.00 -2.61
CA GLN A 134 -11.54 -12.13 -2.72
C GLN A 134 -12.20 -10.95 -3.42
N SER A 135 -11.64 -9.73 -3.28
CA SER A 135 -12.19 -8.52 -3.88
C SER A 135 -11.90 -8.39 -5.38
N LEU A 136 -10.85 -9.03 -5.87
CA LEU A 136 -10.47 -9.02 -7.28
C LEU A 136 -11.44 -9.84 -8.15
N LEU A 137 -11.68 -9.34 -9.35
CA LEU A 137 -12.30 -10.09 -10.45
C LEU A 137 -11.39 -11.25 -10.88
N VAL A 138 -11.94 -12.21 -11.62
CA VAL A 138 -11.13 -13.24 -12.29
C VAL A 138 -10.20 -12.55 -13.29
N ASN A 139 -8.94 -12.94 -13.33
CA ASN A 139 -7.82 -12.29 -14.02
C ASN A 139 -7.44 -10.90 -13.50
N GLY A 140 -8.10 -10.38 -12.48
CA GLY A 140 -7.66 -9.20 -11.77
C GLY A 140 -6.36 -9.45 -11.00
N TYR A 141 -5.70 -8.40 -10.55
CA TYR A 141 -4.40 -8.54 -9.88
C TYR A 141 -4.18 -7.51 -8.79
N PHE A 142 -3.33 -7.86 -7.85
CA PHE A 142 -2.77 -6.96 -6.86
C PHE A 142 -1.38 -6.47 -7.33
N LEU A 143 -1.18 -5.16 -7.31
CA LEU A 143 0.08 -4.51 -7.62
C LEU A 143 0.62 -3.86 -6.35
N LEU A 144 1.70 -4.39 -5.83
CA LEU A 144 2.39 -3.91 -4.63
C LEU A 144 3.72 -3.28 -5.03
N THR A 145 3.89 -1.99 -4.74
CA THR A 145 5.19 -1.32 -4.82
C THR A 145 5.56 -0.90 -3.40
N ASP A 146 6.58 -1.54 -2.85
CA ASP A 146 6.97 -1.32 -1.47
C ASP A 146 8.45 -1.63 -1.27
N TYR A 147 9.04 -1.19 -0.14
CA TYR A 147 10.39 -1.57 0.18
C TYR A 147 10.45 -2.81 1.08
N PHE A 148 11.51 -3.58 0.94
CA PHE A 148 11.69 -4.90 1.54
C PHE A 148 12.98 -4.98 2.35
N ALA A 149 12.98 -5.85 3.36
CA ALA A 149 14.19 -6.22 4.07
C ALA A 149 15.14 -6.98 3.14
N LEU A 150 16.44 -6.71 3.27
CA LEU A 150 17.48 -7.34 2.46
C LEU A 150 17.88 -8.74 2.94
N SER A 151 17.44 -9.12 4.15
CA SER A 151 17.68 -10.44 4.74
C SER A 151 16.69 -10.73 5.87
N ASP A 152 16.56 -12.01 6.24
CA ASP A 152 15.78 -12.46 7.39
C ASP A 152 16.26 -11.85 8.70
N ASP A 153 17.57 -11.65 8.84
CA ASP A 153 18.17 -10.99 10.02
C ASP A 153 17.72 -9.54 10.12
N GLN A 154 17.67 -8.82 9.00
CA GLN A 154 17.19 -7.45 8.96
C GLN A 154 15.69 -7.36 9.26
N GLU A 155 14.88 -8.23 8.67
CA GLU A 155 13.44 -8.35 8.99
C GLU A 155 13.22 -8.61 10.47
N ALA A 156 13.92 -9.60 11.02
CA ALA A 156 13.85 -9.95 12.44
C ALA A 156 14.28 -8.78 13.34
N PHE A 157 15.34 -8.06 12.96
CA PHE A 157 15.83 -6.88 13.70
C PHE A 157 14.76 -5.80 13.80
N PHE A 158 14.12 -5.39 12.69
CA PHE A 158 13.09 -4.37 12.70
C PHE A 158 11.89 -4.77 13.56
N ARG A 159 11.45 -6.02 13.45
CA ARG A 159 10.35 -6.56 14.24
C ARG A 159 10.66 -6.56 15.75
N GLN A 160 11.85 -7.03 16.14
CA GLN A 160 12.28 -7.03 17.53
C GLN A 160 12.39 -5.62 18.09
N LYS A 161 12.89 -4.69 17.30
CA LYS A 161 13.02 -3.29 17.68
C LYS A 161 11.67 -2.62 17.93
N LEU A 162 10.66 -2.87 17.09
CA LEU A 162 9.30 -2.41 17.33
C LEU A 162 8.72 -2.94 18.65
N LEU A 163 8.87 -4.25 18.89
CA LEU A 163 8.39 -4.87 20.13
C LEU A 163 9.07 -4.26 21.37
N ARG A 164 10.38 -4.05 21.30
CA ARG A 164 11.15 -3.39 22.35
C ARG A 164 10.66 -1.96 22.60
N LEU A 165 10.48 -1.16 21.55
CA LEU A 165 9.99 0.22 21.66
C LEU A 165 8.58 0.27 22.28
N LYS A 166 7.68 -0.64 21.92
CA LYS A 166 6.36 -0.76 22.54
C LYS A 166 6.46 -1.07 24.04
N LEU A 167 7.32 -1.99 24.42
CA LEU A 167 7.54 -2.35 25.83
C LEU A 167 8.12 -1.16 26.63
N GLU A 168 9.14 -0.50 26.12
CA GLU A 168 9.79 0.65 26.75
C GLU A 168 8.82 1.82 26.97
N GLN A 169 7.84 1.98 26.07
CA GLN A 169 6.84 3.05 26.14
C GLN A 169 5.53 2.61 26.82
N GLY A 170 5.45 1.38 27.34
CA GLY A 170 4.29 0.85 28.03
C GLY A 170 3.05 0.72 27.12
N ILE A 171 3.23 0.61 25.81
CA ILE A 171 2.15 0.46 24.83
C ILE A 171 1.59 -0.97 24.92
N ARG A 172 0.33 -1.09 25.27
CA ARG A 172 -0.39 -2.38 25.45
C ARG A 172 -1.67 -2.48 24.60
N ASP A 173 -2.01 -1.43 23.88
CA ASP A 173 -3.17 -1.43 22.99
C ASP A 173 -2.86 -2.09 21.63
N ASN A 174 -3.91 -2.35 20.84
CA ASN A 174 -3.82 -2.94 19.51
C ASN A 174 -3.84 -1.88 18.40
N LYS A 175 -3.50 -0.61 18.73
CA LYS A 175 -3.46 0.45 17.73
C LYS A 175 -2.25 0.29 16.82
N LEU A 176 -2.39 0.81 15.61
CA LEU A 176 -1.31 0.87 14.62
C LEU A 176 -0.38 2.04 14.96
N TYR A 177 0.90 1.76 15.02
CA TYR A 177 1.97 2.73 15.27
C TYR A 177 2.88 2.78 14.05
N HIS A 178 3.28 3.98 13.67
CA HIS A 178 4.23 4.15 12.59
C HIS A 178 5.60 3.61 13.00
N TYR A 179 5.98 2.54 12.36
CA TYR A 179 7.29 1.91 12.43
C TYR A 179 7.41 0.86 11.33
N ASP A 180 8.54 0.85 10.64
CA ASP A 180 8.74 -0.03 9.50
C ASP A 180 9.17 -1.42 9.95
N THR A 181 8.44 -2.42 9.48
CA THR A 181 8.72 -3.84 9.69
C THR A 181 8.67 -4.60 8.37
N PRO A 182 9.46 -4.18 7.35
CA PRO A 182 9.40 -4.78 6.03
C PRO A 182 9.71 -6.28 6.10
N LEU A 183 8.99 -7.05 5.30
CA LEU A 183 9.32 -8.45 5.03
C LEU A 183 10.46 -8.53 4.01
N THR A 184 11.14 -9.68 3.94
CA THR A 184 11.92 -10.01 2.74
C THR A 184 10.98 -10.24 1.56
N VAL A 185 11.48 -10.11 0.33
CA VAL A 185 10.70 -10.39 -0.89
C VAL A 185 10.16 -11.83 -0.88
N GLU A 186 10.96 -12.78 -0.39
CA GLU A 186 10.59 -14.18 -0.26
C GLU A 186 9.41 -14.38 0.69
N HIS A 187 9.43 -13.75 1.87
CA HIS A 187 8.35 -13.83 2.83
C HIS A 187 7.09 -13.11 2.35
N GLU A 188 7.25 -12.02 1.59
CA GLU A 188 6.13 -11.33 0.93
C GLU A 188 5.44 -12.23 -0.09
N ILE A 189 6.22 -12.88 -0.98
CA ILE A 189 5.71 -13.84 -1.96
C ILE A 189 5.00 -15.01 -1.27
N GLN A 190 5.58 -15.55 -0.18
CA GLN A 190 4.93 -16.61 0.59
C GLN A 190 3.58 -16.15 1.16
N ALA A 191 3.49 -14.93 1.71
CA ALA A 191 2.25 -14.38 2.23
C ALA A 191 1.17 -14.27 1.14
N LEU A 192 1.54 -13.81 -0.06
CA LEU A 192 0.66 -13.74 -1.23
C LEU A 192 0.19 -15.13 -1.68
N GLN A 193 1.10 -16.12 -1.72
CA GLN A 193 0.76 -17.52 -2.04
C GLN A 193 -0.22 -18.11 -1.02
N MET A 194 0.02 -17.90 0.26
CA MET A 194 -0.88 -18.35 1.34
C MET A 194 -2.28 -17.72 1.25
N ALA A 195 -2.39 -16.53 0.67
CA ALA A 195 -3.66 -15.83 0.43
C ALA A 195 -4.42 -16.32 -0.81
N GLY A 196 -3.80 -17.18 -1.65
CA GLY A 196 -4.42 -17.78 -2.83
C GLY A 196 -3.89 -17.30 -4.18
N PHE A 197 -2.95 -16.37 -4.21
CA PHE A 197 -2.31 -15.96 -5.48
C PHE A 197 -1.34 -17.05 -5.97
N SER A 198 -1.50 -17.46 -7.24
CA SER A 198 -0.67 -18.52 -7.83
C SER A 198 0.32 -18.03 -8.88
N LYS A 199 0.07 -16.84 -9.44
CA LYS A 199 0.98 -16.21 -10.39
C LYS A 199 1.48 -14.89 -9.78
N ILE A 200 2.78 -14.85 -9.46
CA ILE A 200 3.42 -13.71 -8.79
C ILE A 200 4.69 -13.37 -9.56
N ASP A 201 4.77 -12.15 -10.06
CA ASP A 201 5.88 -11.65 -10.87
C ASP A 201 6.48 -10.41 -10.21
N ILE A 202 7.81 -10.31 -10.15
CA ILE A 202 8.51 -9.06 -9.82
C ILE A 202 8.69 -8.28 -11.12
N LEU A 203 8.05 -7.11 -11.21
CA LEU A 203 8.04 -6.29 -12.43
C LEU A 203 9.17 -5.26 -12.47
N GLY A 204 9.62 -4.78 -11.31
CA GLY A 204 10.67 -3.77 -11.19
C GLY A 204 11.35 -3.81 -9.83
N GLN A 205 12.58 -3.28 -9.78
CA GLN A 205 13.39 -3.21 -8.57
C GLN A 205 14.24 -1.94 -8.57
N TRP A 206 14.23 -1.24 -7.42
CA TRP A 206 15.05 -0.05 -7.15
C TRP A 206 15.65 -0.19 -5.75
N GLY A 207 16.87 -0.70 -5.68
CA GLY A 207 17.48 -1.03 -4.40
C GLY A 207 16.62 -2.01 -3.59
N ALA A 208 16.11 -1.56 -2.45
CA ALA A 208 15.23 -2.34 -1.58
C ALA A 208 13.74 -2.28 -2.00
N THR A 209 13.35 -1.31 -2.84
CA THR A 209 11.96 -1.17 -3.30
C THR A 209 11.71 -2.06 -4.53
N HIS A 210 10.61 -2.82 -4.50
CA HIS A 210 10.20 -3.70 -5.61
C HIS A 210 8.74 -3.46 -5.96
N THR A 211 8.40 -3.66 -7.24
CA THR A 211 7.02 -3.78 -7.70
C THR A 211 6.70 -5.25 -7.96
N ILE A 212 5.75 -5.78 -7.21
CA ILE A 212 5.27 -7.16 -7.29
C ILE A 212 3.84 -7.16 -7.83
N LYS A 213 3.57 -8.00 -8.83
CA LYS A 213 2.25 -8.25 -9.37
C LYS A 213 1.80 -9.66 -9.00
N ALA A 214 0.68 -9.77 -8.26
CA ALA A 214 0.07 -11.03 -7.89
C ALA A 214 -1.31 -11.17 -8.55
N GLN A 215 -1.50 -12.15 -9.42
CA GLN A 215 -2.70 -12.30 -10.25
C GLN A 215 -3.64 -13.38 -9.69
N LYS A 216 -4.94 -13.06 -9.68
CA LYS A 216 -6.02 -14.01 -9.44
C LYS A 216 -6.38 -14.70 -10.75
N LEU A 217 -6.17 -16.01 -10.83
CA LEU A 217 -6.54 -16.86 -11.97
C LEU A 217 -7.93 -17.46 -11.82
#